data_8fd941d1cfa8dc627986d5c2f3a9d6d2
#
_entry.id   8fd941d1cfa8dc627986d5c2f3a9d6d2
#
_cell.length_a   1.000
_cell.length_b   1.000
_cell.length_c   1.000
_cell.angle_alpha   90.00
_cell.angle_beta   90.00
_cell.angle_gamma   90.00
#
_symmetry.space_group_name_H-M   'P 1'
#
loop_
_entity.id
_entity.type
_entity.pdbx_description
1 polymer ?
#
loop_
_entity_poly.entity_id
_entity_poly.type
_entity_poly.pdbx_seq_one_letter_code
_entity_poly.pdbx_strand_id
1 'polypeptide(L)'
;MATQPIPQQEPLEQQLVRLVRERLLETQPGFDADSDLYDSGLDSMAIMQFLILIEEEYGVSLPEGELTRQNFSTVHSVAGLIRAHAAASTEG
;
A
#
# COMPACT_ATOMS: atom_id res chain seq x y z
N MET A 1 -22.15 -12.24 -16.31
CA MET A 1 -21.64 -12.10 -16.02
C MET A 1 -20.91 -11.62 -15.55
N ALA A 2 -20.66 -11.46 -15.54
CA ALA A 2 -19.93 -11.05 -15.20
C ALA A 2 -19.33 -10.77 -14.70
N THR A 3 -18.82 -10.73 -14.34
CA THR A 3 -18.21 -10.59 -13.90
C THR A 3 -17.49 -9.97 -13.61
N GLN A 4 -17.01 -9.62 -13.40
CA GLN A 4 -16.29 -9.07 -13.09
C GLN A 4 -15.46 -8.64 -12.79
N PRO A 5 -14.96 -8.65 -12.61
CA PRO A 5 -13.86 -8.47 -12.21
C PRO A 5 -13.14 -7.47 -12.24
N ILE A 6 -12.90 -7.08 -12.44
CA ILE A 6 -12.38 -6.23 -12.39
C ILE A 6 -11.45 -5.61 -11.49
N PRO A 7 -11.54 -5.63 -10.20
CA PRO A 7 -10.59 -4.98 -9.34
C PRO A 7 -9.17 -5.42 -9.57
N GLN A 8 -8.96 -6.64 -9.97
CA GLN A 8 -7.61 -7.05 -10.15
C GLN A 8 -6.97 -6.51 -11.38
N GLN A 9 -7.74 -5.79 -12.19
CA GLN A 9 -7.17 -5.14 -13.33
C GLN A 9 -6.66 -3.78 -13.00
N GLU A 10 -6.99 -3.28 -11.82
CA GLU A 10 -6.53 -1.98 -11.38
C GLU A 10 -5.07 -2.08 -10.97
N PRO A 11 -4.22 -1.13 -11.36
CA PRO A 11 -2.84 -1.16 -10.91
C PRO A 11 -2.76 -1.14 -9.39
N LEU A 12 -1.74 -1.77 -8.86
CA LEU A 12 -1.57 -1.85 -7.42
C LEU A 12 -1.51 -0.46 -6.80
N GLU A 13 -0.86 0.47 -7.47
CA GLU A 13 -0.77 1.83 -6.96
C GLU A 13 -2.14 2.45 -6.73
N GLN A 14 -3.05 2.22 -7.66
CA GLN A 14 -4.39 2.79 -7.51
C GLN A 14 -5.16 2.11 -6.39
N GLN A 15 -4.99 0.82 -6.24
CA GLN A 15 -5.63 0.10 -5.15
C GLN A 15 -5.13 0.64 -3.81
N LEU A 16 -3.83 0.88 -3.72
CA LEU A 16 -3.26 1.38 -2.47
C LEU A 16 -3.67 2.83 -2.19
N VAL A 17 -3.78 3.64 -3.23
CA VAL A 17 -4.26 5.01 -3.03
C VAL A 17 -5.66 4.97 -2.43
N ARG A 18 -6.51 4.12 -2.96
CA ARG A 18 -7.86 3.99 -2.43
C ARG A 18 -7.84 3.48 -0.99
N LEU A 19 -7.00 2.49 -0.73
CA LEU A 19 -6.89 1.92 0.61
C LEU A 19 -6.46 3.00 1.62
N VAL A 20 -5.45 3.78 1.26
CA VAL A 20 -4.97 4.84 2.13
C VAL A 20 -6.05 5.88 2.38
N ARG A 21 -6.73 6.29 1.32
CA ARG A 21 -7.75 7.32 1.43
C ARG A 21 -8.94 6.87 2.27
N GLU A 22 -9.32 5.63 2.13
CA GLU A 22 -10.55 5.16 2.75
C GLU A 22 -10.34 4.54 4.11
N ARG A 23 -9.16 4.01 4.38
CA ARG A 23 -9.00 3.21 5.57
C ARG A 23 -7.80 3.60 6.44
N LEU A 24 -6.94 4.45 5.97
CA LEU A 24 -5.71 4.74 6.70
C LEU A 24 -5.55 6.20 7.11
N LEU A 25 -5.63 7.12 6.17
CA LEU A 25 -5.36 8.53 6.42
C LEU A 25 -6.47 9.39 5.85
N GLU A 26 -6.63 10.57 6.45
CA GLU A 26 -7.50 11.58 5.86
C GLU A 26 -6.66 12.38 4.87
N THR A 27 -6.80 12.06 3.61
CA THR A 27 -5.98 12.67 2.59
C THR A 27 -6.65 13.89 2.01
N GLN A 28 -5.85 14.72 1.37
CA GLN A 28 -6.36 15.92 0.73
C GLN A 28 -6.78 15.64 -0.71
N PRO A 29 -7.63 16.47 -1.28
CA PRO A 29 -7.96 16.33 -2.69
C PRO A 29 -6.67 16.35 -3.50
N GLY A 30 -6.58 15.49 -4.48
CA GLY A 30 -5.37 15.41 -5.29
C GLY A 30 -4.34 14.42 -4.79
N PHE A 31 -4.61 13.74 -3.68
CA PHE A 31 -3.71 12.71 -3.20
C PHE A 31 -3.59 11.60 -4.26
N ASP A 32 -2.37 11.22 -4.59
CA ASP A 32 -2.14 10.15 -5.57
C ASP A 32 -0.93 9.33 -5.16
N ALA A 33 -0.50 8.44 -6.04
CA ALA A 33 0.57 7.50 -5.73
C ALA A 33 1.93 8.16 -5.52
N ASP A 34 2.10 9.37 -5.99
CA ASP A 34 3.35 10.10 -5.85
C ASP A 34 3.33 11.08 -4.70
N SER A 35 2.21 11.23 -4.02
CA SER A 35 2.10 12.14 -2.89
C SER A 35 2.92 11.61 -1.72
N ASP A 36 3.48 12.54 -0.95
CA ASP A 36 4.27 12.19 0.21
C ASP A 36 3.34 11.71 1.32
N LEU A 37 3.51 10.46 1.73
CA LEU A 37 2.66 9.88 2.76
C LEU A 37 2.85 10.57 4.11
N TYR A 38 4.09 10.97 4.41
CA TYR A 38 4.34 11.63 5.69
C TYR A 38 3.67 13.01 5.74
N ASP A 39 3.66 13.70 4.61
CA ASP A 39 2.93 14.97 4.52
C ASP A 39 1.43 14.76 4.65
N SER A 40 0.97 13.57 4.33
CA SER A 40 -0.45 13.26 4.39
C SER A 40 -0.87 12.72 5.75
N GLY A 41 0.08 12.59 6.67
CA GLY A 41 -0.26 12.19 8.02
C GLY A 41 0.29 10.85 8.47
N LEU A 42 1.11 10.20 7.65
CA LEU A 42 1.65 8.90 8.02
C LEU A 42 2.62 9.07 9.20
N ASP A 43 2.39 8.30 10.24
CA ASP A 43 3.28 8.27 11.40
C ASP A 43 3.46 6.82 11.83
N SER A 44 4.13 6.60 12.95
CA SER A 44 4.44 5.24 13.39
C SER A 44 3.21 4.38 13.55
N MET A 45 2.16 4.93 14.12
CA MET A 45 0.94 4.16 14.31
C MET A 45 0.27 3.86 12.99
N ALA A 46 0.26 4.84 12.10
CA ALA A 46 -0.34 4.64 10.78
C ALA A 46 0.43 3.60 9.98
N ILE A 47 1.76 3.58 10.13
CA ILE A 47 2.57 2.58 9.45
C ILE A 47 2.18 1.18 9.92
N MET A 48 2.02 1.00 11.22
CA MET A 48 1.60 -0.30 11.74
C MET A 48 0.26 -0.71 11.20
N GLN A 49 -0.67 0.24 11.15
CA GLN A 49 -1.98 -0.02 10.59
C GLN A 49 -1.89 -0.39 9.12
N PHE A 50 -1.03 0.32 8.38
CA PHE A 50 -0.82 0.06 6.97
C PHE A 50 -0.32 -1.36 6.75
N LEU A 51 0.61 -1.81 7.59
CA LEU A 51 1.14 -3.17 7.49
C LEU A 51 0.04 -4.20 7.68
N ILE A 52 -0.84 -3.95 8.63
CA ILE A 52 -1.95 -4.86 8.88
C ILE A 52 -2.88 -4.91 7.66
N LEU A 53 -3.18 -3.74 7.10
CA LEU A 53 -4.05 -3.67 5.92
C LEU A 53 -3.42 -4.37 4.73
N ILE A 54 -2.12 -4.19 4.53
CA ILE A 54 -1.41 -4.85 3.43
C ILE A 54 -1.50 -6.36 3.60
N GLU A 55 -1.31 -6.83 4.82
CA GLU A 55 -1.36 -8.26 5.06
C GLU A 55 -2.78 -8.80 4.81
N GLU A 56 -3.78 -8.06 5.25
CA GLU A 56 -5.16 -8.50 5.08
C GLU A 56 -5.60 -8.49 3.62
N GLU A 57 -5.19 -7.47 2.88
CA GLU A 57 -5.66 -7.31 1.51
C GLU A 57 -4.83 -8.10 0.50
N TYR A 58 -3.55 -8.24 0.75
CA TYR A 58 -2.66 -8.82 -0.24
C TYR A 58 -1.94 -10.07 0.25
N GLY A 59 -2.08 -10.40 1.52
CA GLY A 59 -1.41 -11.58 2.07
C GLY A 59 0.10 -11.44 2.14
N VAL A 60 0.60 -10.22 2.18
CA VAL A 60 2.03 -9.95 2.17
C VAL A 60 2.45 -9.41 3.52
N SER A 61 3.45 -10.05 4.13
CA SER A 61 4.04 -9.58 5.38
C SER A 61 5.38 -8.96 5.08
N LEU A 62 5.52 -7.69 5.39
CA LEU A 62 6.76 -6.98 5.12
C LEU A 62 7.69 -7.09 6.31
N PRO A 63 8.97 -7.46 6.10
CA PRO A 63 9.90 -7.60 7.21
C PRO A 63 10.27 -6.25 7.79
N GLU A 64 10.67 -6.27 9.04
CA GLU A 64 11.02 -5.07 9.78
C GLU A 64 12.10 -4.24 9.08
N GLY A 65 13.04 -4.90 8.45
CA GLY A 65 14.12 -4.19 7.78
C GLY A 65 13.66 -3.34 6.61
N GLU A 66 12.46 -3.60 6.11
CA GLU A 66 11.92 -2.82 5.01
C GLU A 66 11.12 -1.60 5.46
N LEU A 67 10.94 -1.45 6.75
CA LEU A 67 10.11 -0.38 7.30
C LEU A 67 10.93 0.90 7.45
N THR A 68 11.41 1.41 6.33
CA THR A 68 12.22 2.62 6.33
C THR A 68 11.39 3.79 5.84
N ARG A 69 11.83 4.99 6.20
CA ARG A 69 11.14 6.18 5.76
C ARG A 69 11.09 6.24 4.23
N GLN A 70 12.16 5.86 3.59
CA GLN A 70 12.23 5.90 2.14
C GLN A 70 11.23 4.95 1.51
N ASN A 71 11.13 3.74 2.05
CA ASN A 71 10.22 2.74 1.48
C ASN A 71 8.76 3.11 1.66
N PHE A 72 8.46 3.93 2.64
CA PHE A 72 7.09 4.32 2.93
C PHE A 72 6.82 5.79 2.61
N SER A 73 7.65 6.38 1.76
CA SER A 73 7.48 7.79 1.43
C SER A 73 6.30 8.05 0.50
N THR A 74 6.02 7.12 -0.42
CA THR A 74 4.89 7.27 -1.35
C THR A 74 4.20 5.93 -1.52
N VAL A 75 2.97 5.98 -2.02
CA VAL A 75 2.25 4.75 -2.36
C VAL A 75 3.01 3.99 -3.43
N HIS A 76 3.63 4.72 -4.36
CA HIS A 76 4.41 4.09 -5.42
C HIS A 76 5.52 3.22 -4.83
N SER A 77 6.23 3.73 -3.83
CA SER A 77 7.29 2.99 -3.17
C SER A 77 6.76 1.76 -2.46
N VAL A 78 5.64 1.91 -1.78
CA VAL A 78 5.02 0.80 -1.06
C VAL A 78 4.58 -0.28 -2.05
N ALA A 79 4.04 0.13 -3.19
CA ALA A 79 3.61 -0.83 -4.20
C ALA A 79 4.78 -1.68 -4.69
N GLY A 80 5.92 -1.04 -4.90
CA GLY A 80 7.12 -1.77 -5.31
C GLY A 80 7.54 -2.79 -4.28
N LEU A 81 7.44 -2.40 -3.02
CA LEU A 81 7.79 -3.26 -1.91
C LEU A 81 6.87 -4.48 -1.86
N ILE A 82 5.57 -4.24 -2.02
CA ILE A 82 4.60 -5.33 -2.00
C ILE A 82 4.85 -6.30 -3.15
N ARG A 83 5.11 -5.78 -4.33
CA ARG A 83 5.38 -6.64 -5.48
C ARG A 83 6.60 -7.51 -5.27
N ALA A 84 7.65 -6.94 -4.68
CA ALA A 84 8.87 -7.69 -4.43
C ALA A 84 8.62 -8.83 -3.47
N HIS A 85 7.87 -8.58 -2.41
CA HIS A 85 7.64 -9.60 -1.39
C HIS A 85 6.56 -10.58 -1.79
N ALA A 86 5.59 -10.15 -2.58
CA ALA A 86 4.58 -11.06 -3.08
C ALA A 86 5.20 -12.09 -4.01
N ALA A 87 6.13 -11.64 -4.87
CA ALA A 87 6.81 -12.56 -5.77
C ALA A 87 7.63 -13.58 -5.01
N ALA A 88 8.31 -13.13 -3.96
CA ALA A 88 9.09 -14.03 -3.12
C ALA A 88 8.20 -15.04 -2.41
N SER A 89 7.04 -14.60 -1.97
CA SER A 89 6.10 -15.48 -1.28
C SER A 89 5.58 -16.57 -2.20
N THR A 90 5.34 -16.22 -3.44
CA THR A 90 4.81 -17.19 -4.37
C THR A 90 5.77 -18.30 -4.69
N GLU A 91 7.03 -18.03 -4.53
CA GLU A 91 8.03 -19.02 -4.73
C GLU A 91 7.85 -20.18 -3.79
N GLY A 92 7.45 -19.88 -2.63
CA GLY A 92 7.16 -20.71 -1.54
C GLY A 92 7.41 -22.12 -1.53
#